data_e878b418b909c0b8c42bcf38ddad4451
#
_entry.id   e878b418b909c0b8c42bcf38ddad4451
#
_cell.length_a   1.000
_cell.length_b   1.000
_cell.length_c   1.000
_cell.angle_alpha   90.00
_cell.angle_beta   90.00
_cell.angle_gamma   90.00
#
_symmetry.space_group_name_H-M   'P 1'
#
loop_
_entity.id
_entity.type
_entity.pdbx_description
1 polymer ?
#
loop_
_entity_poly.entity_id
_entity_poly.type
_entity_poly.pdbx_seq_one_letter_code
_entity_poly.pdbx_strand_id
1 'polypeptide(L)'
;MPTRLHFLVLHYGLPQDVRMAARPTVNVRGVDGAAAGSLPLPAVFTAPIRPDVVQQIHSNLAKNKRQPYAVASNAGHQTSAESWGTGRALARIPRVGGGGTHRSGQAAFGNEARGGHMFAPTKVWRRWFVKTSLNHRRFATASALAATALPALVLARGHRIEQIEEVPLVVSNDIESYTKTKQAIAVLKALNAYEDVVKVSNSRKIRAGVGKLRNRRHSQRRGPLVIYNEDNGIVKAFRNLPGVELVNVNRLNLLQLAPGGHLGRFVIWTESAFQQLDKLFGTYDVASEVKKGFRLPVAKIANPDVTRIINSDEIQSALKEAGPKQTKRPFTQKKNPLRNRGVLFRLNPYAQASIRNELREQAQRQAGKLKKDKRAPRIEKDASFYELLFA
;
A
#
# COMPACT_ATOMS: atom_id res chain seq x y z
N MET A 1 -54.66 -5.99 3.99
CA MET A 1 -54.27 -4.88 3.09
C MET A 1 -52.98 -4.29 3.62
N PRO A 2 -51.85 -4.40 2.95
CA PRO A 2 -50.61 -3.78 3.42
C PRO A 2 -50.46 -2.41 2.80
N THR A 3 -50.31 -1.44 3.63
CA THR A 3 -50.03 -0.04 3.34
C THR A 3 -48.64 0.09 2.68
N ARG A 4 -48.64 0.55 1.45
CA ARG A 4 -47.40 0.95 0.72
C ARG A 4 -46.81 2.19 1.39
N LEU A 5 -45.68 2.02 2.04
CA LEU A 5 -44.78 3.12 2.40
C LEU A 5 -44.14 3.68 1.11
N HIS A 6 -44.64 4.84 0.66
CA HIS A 6 -43.96 5.63 -0.34
C HIS A 6 -42.68 6.21 0.28
N PHE A 7 -41.52 5.64 -0.12
CA PHE A 7 -40.24 6.30 0.04
C PHE A 7 -40.22 7.55 -0.84
N LEU A 8 -40.50 8.68 -0.25
CA LEU A 8 -40.15 9.98 -0.83
C LEU A 8 -38.61 10.05 -0.89
N VAL A 9 -38.06 9.77 -2.07
CA VAL A 9 -36.68 10.13 -2.39
C VAL A 9 -36.66 11.66 -2.52
N LEU A 10 -36.42 12.33 -1.41
CA LEU A 10 -36.07 13.73 -1.41
C LEU A 10 -34.77 13.89 -2.18
N HIS A 11 -34.87 14.36 -3.42
CA HIS A 11 -33.76 14.94 -4.16
C HIS A 11 -33.35 16.21 -3.41
N TYR A 12 -32.52 16.04 -2.38
CA TYR A 12 -31.74 17.15 -1.87
C TYR A 12 -30.75 17.51 -2.98
N GLY A 13 -31.12 18.48 -3.79
CA GLY A 13 -30.15 19.24 -4.56
C GLY A 13 -29.13 19.76 -3.55
N LEU A 14 -27.90 19.25 -3.65
CA LEU A 14 -26.79 19.73 -2.82
C LEU A 14 -26.73 21.26 -3.01
N PRO A 15 -26.80 22.05 -1.93
CA PRO A 15 -26.65 23.50 -2.02
C PRO A 15 -25.36 23.79 -2.75
N GLN A 16 -25.39 24.72 -3.70
CA GLN A 16 -24.23 25.13 -4.50
C GLN A 16 -23.05 25.58 -3.65
N ASP A 17 -23.29 25.94 -2.40
CA ASP A 17 -22.30 26.41 -1.43
C ASP A 17 -21.35 25.34 -0.87
N VAL A 18 -21.67 24.05 -0.99
CA VAL A 18 -20.77 22.96 -0.55
C VAL A 18 -19.60 22.70 -1.52
N ARG A 19 -19.59 23.37 -2.68
CA ARG A 19 -18.49 23.32 -3.65
C ARG A 19 -17.31 24.24 -3.27
N MET A 20 -17.30 24.84 -2.12
CA MET A 20 -16.48 25.98 -1.72
C MET A 20 -15.04 25.66 -1.26
N ALA A 21 -14.53 24.47 -1.44
CA ALA A 21 -13.12 24.19 -1.08
C ALA A 21 -12.11 24.41 -2.21
N ALA A 22 -12.55 24.67 -3.44
CA ALA A 22 -11.69 24.89 -4.58
C ALA A 22 -11.73 26.36 -5.02
N ARG A 23 -10.58 26.94 -5.30
CA ARG A 23 -10.48 28.26 -5.91
C ARG A 23 -11.27 28.25 -7.23
N PRO A 24 -12.11 29.27 -7.50
CA PRO A 24 -12.89 29.31 -8.74
C PRO A 24 -12.01 29.54 -9.98
N THR A 25 -10.88 30.20 -9.81
CA THR A 25 -9.95 30.59 -10.89
C THR A 25 -8.51 30.25 -10.55
N VAL A 26 -7.69 30.06 -11.59
CA VAL A 26 -6.26 29.79 -11.51
C VAL A 26 -5.53 30.81 -12.40
N ASN A 27 -4.43 31.38 -11.93
CA ASN A 27 -3.64 32.32 -12.70
C ASN A 27 -2.78 31.61 -13.74
N VAL A 28 -2.77 32.17 -14.95
CA VAL A 28 -1.84 31.76 -16.02
C VAL A 28 -0.59 32.60 -15.86
N ARG A 29 0.57 31.91 -15.84
CA ARG A 29 1.89 32.53 -15.76
C ARG A 29 2.52 32.63 -17.14
N GLY A 30 3.07 33.77 -17.42
CA GLY A 30 3.91 33.95 -18.59
C GLY A 30 5.22 33.17 -18.48
N VAL A 31 5.96 33.11 -19.54
CA VAL A 31 7.30 32.48 -19.58
C VAL A 31 8.32 33.18 -18.65
N ASP A 32 8.08 34.44 -18.33
CA ASP A 32 8.86 35.24 -17.39
C ASP A 32 8.45 35.09 -15.93
N GLY A 33 7.43 34.30 -15.68
CA GLY A 33 6.83 34.10 -14.34
C GLY A 33 5.79 35.15 -13.94
N ALA A 34 5.58 36.20 -14.75
CA ALA A 34 4.55 37.20 -14.50
C ALA A 34 3.14 36.64 -14.71
N ALA A 35 2.13 37.23 -14.08
CA ALA A 35 0.75 36.88 -14.34
C ALA A 35 0.31 37.34 -15.73
N ALA A 36 -0.13 36.43 -16.58
CA ALA A 36 -0.56 36.70 -17.94
C ALA A 36 -2.10 36.66 -18.11
N GLY A 37 -2.81 36.08 -17.17
CA GLY A 37 -4.26 35.97 -17.20
C GLY A 37 -4.80 35.06 -16.11
N SER A 38 -6.10 34.75 -16.15
CA SER A 38 -6.74 33.79 -15.26
C SER A 38 -7.69 32.88 -16.03
N LEU A 39 -7.78 31.64 -15.59
CA LEU A 39 -8.68 30.61 -16.16
C LEU A 39 -9.59 30.05 -15.07
N PRO A 40 -10.80 29.60 -15.42
CA PRO A 40 -11.63 28.86 -14.48
C PRO A 40 -10.95 27.52 -14.14
N LEU A 41 -11.08 27.09 -12.88
CA LEU A 41 -10.56 25.77 -12.47
C LEU A 41 -11.44 24.65 -13.05
N PRO A 42 -10.90 23.75 -13.89
CA PRO A 42 -11.65 22.63 -14.42
C PRO A 42 -12.24 21.74 -13.33
N ALA A 43 -13.49 21.29 -13.53
CA ALA A 43 -14.22 20.50 -12.54
C ALA A 43 -13.51 19.20 -12.10
N VAL A 44 -12.63 18.63 -12.92
CA VAL A 44 -11.88 17.42 -12.60
C VAL A 44 -11.00 17.56 -11.35
N PHE A 45 -10.56 18.77 -10.99
CA PHE A 45 -9.74 19.02 -9.81
C PHE A 45 -10.54 18.97 -8.49
N THR A 46 -11.86 19.04 -8.58
CA THR A 46 -12.76 18.88 -7.43
C THR A 46 -13.24 17.42 -7.25
N ALA A 47 -12.79 16.50 -8.09
CA ALA A 47 -13.15 15.09 -8.00
C ALA A 47 -12.66 14.46 -6.69
N PRO A 48 -13.37 13.44 -6.16
CA PRO A 48 -12.99 12.79 -4.90
C PRO A 48 -11.64 12.07 -5.02
N ILE A 49 -10.80 12.27 -4.03
CA ILE A 49 -9.46 11.68 -3.95
C ILE A 49 -9.55 10.33 -3.25
N ARG A 50 -9.27 9.25 -4.00
CA ARG A 50 -9.34 7.86 -3.54
C ARG A 50 -7.99 7.16 -3.73
N PRO A 51 -7.08 7.23 -2.74
CA PRO A 51 -5.76 6.61 -2.82
C PRO A 51 -5.81 5.09 -3.01
N ASP A 52 -6.77 4.42 -2.38
CA ASP A 52 -7.02 2.98 -2.49
C ASP A 52 -7.30 2.53 -3.94
N VAL A 53 -8.23 3.22 -4.62
CA VAL A 53 -8.56 2.95 -6.02
C VAL A 53 -7.36 3.21 -6.92
N VAL A 54 -6.67 4.33 -6.72
CA VAL A 54 -5.49 4.71 -7.51
C VAL A 54 -4.38 3.66 -7.36
N GLN A 55 -4.08 3.23 -6.15
CA GLN A 55 -3.05 2.22 -5.89
C GLN A 55 -3.39 0.86 -6.52
N GLN A 56 -4.64 0.41 -6.39
CA GLN A 56 -5.10 -0.84 -6.98
C GLN A 56 -4.98 -0.83 -8.50
N ILE A 57 -5.52 0.22 -9.14
CA ILE A 57 -5.52 0.35 -10.60
C ILE A 57 -4.09 0.53 -11.13
N HIS A 58 -3.27 1.34 -10.45
CA HIS A 58 -1.86 1.49 -10.79
C HIS A 58 -1.12 0.15 -10.77
N SER A 59 -1.30 -0.65 -9.72
CA SER A 59 -0.67 -1.97 -9.58
C SER A 59 -1.08 -2.92 -10.71
N ASN A 60 -2.35 -2.86 -11.12
CA ASN A 60 -2.86 -3.68 -12.21
C ASN A 60 -2.32 -3.21 -13.57
N LEU A 61 -2.33 -1.90 -13.84
CA LEU A 61 -1.80 -1.33 -15.09
C LEU A 61 -0.28 -1.53 -15.21
N ALA A 62 0.46 -1.47 -14.10
CA ALA A 62 1.90 -1.72 -14.10
C ALA A 62 2.25 -3.16 -14.54
N LYS A 63 1.35 -4.11 -14.36
CA LYS A 63 1.54 -5.50 -14.80
C LYS A 63 1.41 -5.66 -16.32
N ASN A 64 0.80 -4.73 -17.02
CA ASN A 64 0.57 -4.86 -18.48
C ASN A 64 1.86 -4.82 -19.31
N LYS A 65 2.95 -4.29 -18.76
CA LYS A 65 4.26 -4.22 -19.42
C LYS A 65 5.20 -5.39 -19.11
N ARG A 66 4.72 -6.40 -18.36
CA ARG A 66 5.53 -7.57 -17.99
C ARG A 66 5.73 -8.47 -19.19
N GLN A 67 6.96 -8.92 -19.41
CA GLN A 67 7.28 -9.93 -20.42
C GLN A 67 7.22 -11.31 -19.79
N PRO A 68 6.73 -12.35 -20.51
CA PRO A 68 6.75 -13.72 -20.05
C PRO A 68 8.18 -14.21 -19.81
N TYR A 69 8.36 -15.00 -18.78
CA TYR A 69 9.56 -15.77 -18.53
C TYR A 69 9.19 -17.18 -18.06
N ALA A 70 9.97 -18.15 -18.44
CA ALA A 70 9.78 -19.52 -18.02
C ALA A 70 11.11 -20.29 -18.12
N VAL A 71 11.17 -21.39 -17.40
CA VAL A 71 12.25 -22.37 -17.55
C VAL A 71 12.05 -23.14 -18.85
N ALA A 72 13.12 -23.54 -19.50
CA ALA A 72 13.04 -24.39 -20.68
C ALA A 72 12.29 -25.71 -20.34
N SER A 73 11.48 -26.21 -21.29
CA SER A 73 10.65 -27.40 -21.06
C SER A 73 11.45 -28.61 -20.64
N ASN A 74 12.65 -28.76 -21.21
CA ASN A 74 13.56 -29.90 -21.00
C ASN A 74 14.58 -29.65 -19.87
N ALA A 75 14.53 -28.51 -19.18
CA ALA A 75 15.44 -28.23 -18.07
C ALA A 75 15.27 -29.27 -16.96
N GLY A 76 16.35 -29.93 -16.62
CA GLY A 76 16.37 -31.01 -15.62
C GLY A 76 15.97 -32.40 -16.15
N HIS A 77 15.57 -32.51 -17.43
CA HIS A 77 15.20 -33.77 -18.06
C HIS A 77 16.20 -34.24 -19.13
N GLN A 78 17.27 -33.51 -19.37
CA GLN A 78 18.25 -33.78 -20.41
C GLN A 78 19.30 -34.81 -19.95
N THR A 79 18.84 -35.94 -19.40
CA THR A 79 19.69 -37.04 -18.99
C THR A 79 18.91 -38.34 -19.10
N SER A 80 19.63 -39.44 -19.42
CA SER A 80 19.08 -40.80 -19.39
C SER A 80 19.28 -41.37 -18.01
N ALA A 81 18.33 -41.24 -17.12
CA ALA A 81 18.39 -41.76 -15.77
C ALA A 81 17.23 -42.73 -15.52
N GLU A 82 17.51 -43.83 -14.87
CA GLU A 82 16.51 -44.83 -14.48
C GLU A 82 16.63 -45.17 -13.00
N SER A 83 15.54 -45.59 -12.41
CA SER A 83 15.56 -46.06 -11.03
C SER A 83 16.24 -47.43 -10.98
N TRP A 84 17.13 -47.62 -10.02
CA TRP A 84 17.76 -48.92 -9.77
C TRP A 84 16.86 -49.92 -9.05
N GLY A 85 15.61 -49.56 -8.77
CA GLY A 85 14.62 -50.40 -8.10
C GLY A 85 14.92 -50.64 -6.62
N THR A 86 14.48 -51.79 -6.15
CA THR A 86 14.65 -52.27 -4.77
C THR A 86 15.83 -53.26 -4.68
N GLY A 87 16.27 -53.58 -3.49
CA GLY A 87 17.32 -54.60 -3.25
C GLY A 87 18.75 -54.08 -3.15
N ARG A 88 18.97 -52.77 -3.32
CA ARG A 88 20.30 -52.15 -3.23
C ARG A 88 20.48 -51.25 -1.99
N ALA A 89 19.53 -51.27 -1.06
CA ALA A 89 19.52 -50.39 0.11
C ALA A 89 19.67 -48.88 -0.23
N LEU A 90 19.19 -48.47 -1.40
CA LEU A 90 19.22 -47.10 -1.88
C LEU A 90 17.81 -46.60 -2.17
N ALA A 91 17.62 -45.27 -2.10
CA ALA A 91 16.34 -44.64 -2.49
C ALA A 91 16.00 -44.96 -3.96
N ARG A 92 14.73 -45.25 -4.22
CA ARG A 92 14.18 -45.56 -5.56
C ARG A 92 14.01 -44.33 -6.44
N ILE A 93 14.99 -43.45 -6.42
CA ILE A 93 15.02 -42.23 -7.25
C ILE A 93 15.75 -42.55 -8.56
N PRO A 94 15.36 -41.97 -9.68
CA PRO A 94 16.13 -42.10 -10.92
C PRO A 94 17.58 -41.64 -10.75
N ARG A 95 18.51 -42.46 -11.21
CA ARG A 95 19.93 -42.20 -11.10
C ARG A 95 20.59 -42.28 -12.47
N VAL A 96 21.61 -41.44 -12.67
CA VAL A 96 22.37 -41.43 -13.93
C VAL A 96 23.15 -42.75 -14.07
N GLY A 97 22.91 -43.46 -15.15
CA GLY A 97 23.64 -44.68 -15.48
C GLY A 97 25.01 -44.41 -16.07
N GLY A 98 25.76 -45.50 -16.34
CA GLY A 98 27.09 -45.45 -16.93
C GLY A 98 28.24 -45.37 -15.91
N GLY A 99 29.48 -45.48 -16.39
CA GLY A 99 30.70 -45.39 -15.59
C GLY A 99 31.62 -44.30 -16.16
N GLY A 100 32.61 -43.86 -15.36
CA GLY A 100 33.67 -42.95 -15.83
C GLY A 100 33.33 -41.44 -15.73
N THR A 101 32.16 -41.06 -15.28
CA THR A 101 31.81 -39.66 -15.02
C THR A 101 31.51 -39.41 -13.54
N HIS A 102 31.87 -38.23 -13.04
CA HIS A 102 31.54 -37.83 -11.65
C HIS A 102 30.03 -37.75 -11.38
N ARG A 103 29.20 -37.75 -12.41
CA ARG A 103 27.74 -37.72 -12.30
C ARG A 103 27.11 -39.11 -12.21
N SER A 104 27.84 -40.17 -12.47
CA SER A 104 27.33 -41.53 -12.38
C SER A 104 26.78 -41.87 -11.00
N GLY A 105 25.60 -42.47 -10.93
CA GLY A 105 24.94 -42.84 -9.70
C GLY A 105 24.26 -41.70 -8.96
N GLN A 106 24.40 -40.43 -9.38
CA GLN A 106 23.70 -39.30 -8.75
C GLN A 106 22.22 -39.28 -9.15
N ALA A 107 21.39 -38.81 -8.23
CA ALA A 107 19.97 -38.64 -8.49
C ALA A 107 19.71 -37.64 -9.61
N ALA A 108 18.66 -37.87 -10.38
CA ALA A 108 18.23 -37.01 -11.47
C ALA A 108 16.70 -36.80 -11.46
N PHE A 109 16.23 -35.92 -12.31
CA PHE A 109 14.83 -35.53 -12.56
C PHE A 109 14.12 -34.86 -11.37
N GLY A 110 14.25 -35.37 -10.16
CA GLY A 110 13.55 -34.84 -8.99
C GLY A 110 13.87 -33.35 -8.71
N ASN A 111 12.95 -32.66 -8.08
CA ASN A 111 13.12 -31.24 -7.70
C ASN A 111 14.21 -31.05 -6.63
N GLU A 112 14.50 -32.06 -5.84
CA GLU A 112 15.57 -32.05 -4.82
C GLU A 112 16.91 -32.55 -5.35
N ALA A 113 16.91 -33.14 -6.56
CA ALA A 113 18.14 -33.62 -7.17
C ALA A 113 18.96 -32.48 -7.77
N ARG A 114 20.28 -32.52 -7.60
CA ARG A 114 21.19 -31.58 -8.27
C ARG A 114 21.10 -31.72 -9.79
N GLY A 115 20.74 -30.63 -10.48
CA GLY A 115 20.49 -30.62 -11.91
C GLY A 115 19.18 -31.29 -12.33
N GLY A 116 18.28 -31.55 -11.42
CA GLY A 116 16.90 -31.95 -11.69
C GLY A 116 16.01 -30.79 -12.08
N HIS A 117 14.72 -31.04 -12.34
CA HIS A 117 13.77 -29.99 -12.66
C HIS A 117 13.32 -29.27 -11.38
N MET A 118 12.96 -28.01 -11.51
CA MET A 118 12.42 -27.28 -10.39
C MET A 118 10.99 -27.74 -10.03
N PHE A 119 10.60 -27.58 -8.77
CA PHE A 119 9.20 -27.80 -8.37
C PHE A 119 8.29 -26.77 -9.07
N ALA A 120 7.17 -27.25 -9.63
CA ALA A 120 6.24 -26.41 -10.38
C ALA A 120 6.95 -25.49 -11.38
N PRO A 121 7.53 -26.01 -12.47
CA PRO A 121 8.25 -25.20 -13.44
C PRO A 121 7.42 -24.04 -13.95
N THR A 122 8.03 -22.87 -14.04
CA THR A 122 7.36 -21.68 -14.56
C THR A 122 7.03 -21.85 -16.04
N LYS A 123 5.83 -21.43 -16.42
CA LYS A 123 5.30 -21.56 -17.79
C LYS A 123 4.96 -20.19 -18.37
N VAL A 124 5.13 -20.03 -19.68
CA VAL A 124 4.86 -18.77 -20.39
C VAL A 124 3.38 -18.39 -20.38
N TRP A 125 2.47 -19.33 -20.24
CA TRP A 125 1.02 -19.12 -20.23
C TRP A 125 0.46 -18.62 -18.87
N ARG A 126 1.31 -18.25 -17.90
CA ARG A 126 0.90 -17.57 -16.69
C ARG A 126 0.14 -16.29 -17.06
N ARG A 127 -0.86 -15.91 -16.29
CA ARG A 127 -1.55 -14.65 -16.45
C ARG A 127 -0.65 -13.48 -16.05
N TRP A 128 -0.04 -12.82 -17.03
CA TRP A 128 0.95 -11.76 -16.81
C TRP A 128 0.31 -10.39 -16.57
N PHE A 129 -0.83 -10.14 -17.17
CA PHE A 129 -1.57 -8.89 -17.07
C PHE A 129 -2.86 -9.07 -16.27
N VAL A 130 -3.37 -7.97 -15.73
CA VAL A 130 -4.66 -7.93 -15.01
C VAL A 130 -5.59 -6.97 -15.76
N LYS A 131 -6.71 -7.49 -16.25
CA LYS A 131 -7.73 -6.68 -16.89
C LYS A 131 -8.40 -5.79 -15.84
N THR A 132 -8.47 -4.48 -16.12
CA THR A 132 -9.17 -3.49 -15.30
C THR A 132 -10.31 -2.88 -16.10
N SER A 133 -11.44 -2.62 -15.42
CA SER A 133 -12.58 -1.98 -16.08
C SER A 133 -12.24 -0.55 -16.53
N LEU A 134 -12.87 -0.11 -17.60
CA LEU A 134 -12.66 1.23 -18.15
C LEU A 134 -13.06 2.33 -17.14
N ASN A 135 -14.18 2.14 -16.45
CA ASN A 135 -14.68 3.12 -15.49
C ASN A 135 -13.76 3.26 -14.28
N HIS A 136 -13.21 2.16 -13.76
CA HIS A 136 -12.21 2.25 -12.69
C HIS A 136 -10.95 2.99 -13.13
N ARG A 137 -10.48 2.77 -14.37
CA ARG A 137 -9.31 3.50 -14.90
C ARG A 137 -9.59 5.01 -15.01
N ARG A 138 -10.77 5.37 -15.53
CA ARG A 138 -11.20 6.77 -15.65
C ARG A 138 -11.34 7.43 -14.27
N PHE A 139 -11.98 6.74 -13.32
CA PHE A 139 -12.10 7.20 -11.94
C PHE A 139 -10.73 7.43 -11.29
N ALA A 140 -9.82 6.47 -11.40
CA ALA A 140 -8.47 6.59 -10.83
C ALA A 140 -7.68 7.76 -11.45
N THR A 141 -7.86 8.01 -12.75
CA THR A 141 -7.21 9.14 -13.43
C THR A 141 -7.77 10.48 -12.96
N ALA A 142 -9.10 10.62 -12.82
CA ALA A 142 -9.73 11.83 -12.29
C ALA A 142 -9.28 12.09 -10.84
N SER A 143 -9.27 11.07 -10.00
CA SER A 143 -8.79 11.15 -8.62
C SER A 143 -7.29 11.53 -8.53
N ALA A 144 -6.46 11.01 -9.44
CA ALA A 144 -5.05 11.37 -9.48
C ALA A 144 -4.83 12.82 -9.94
N LEU A 145 -5.63 13.32 -10.90
CA LEU A 145 -5.60 14.71 -11.33
C LEU A 145 -6.03 15.66 -10.19
N ALA A 146 -7.13 15.36 -9.51
CA ALA A 146 -7.57 16.15 -8.35
C ALA A 146 -6.47 16.29 -7.30
N ALA A 147 -5.72 15.22 -7.04
CA ALA A 147 -4.63 15.23 -6.08
C ALA A 147 -3.45 16.11 -6.50
N THR A 148 -3.26 16.38 -7.80
CA THR A 148 -2.18 17.27 -8.29
C THR A 148 -2.43 18.76 -8.00
N ALA A 149 -3.67 19.13 -7.71
CA ALA A 149 -4.04 20.50 -7.38
C ALA A 149 -3.90 20.82 -5.87
N LEU A 150 -3.64 19.81 -5.03
CA LEU A 150 -3.49 20.00 -3.59
C LEU A 150 -2.01 20.12 -3.19
N PRO A 151 -1.54 21.30 -2.76
CA PRO A 151 -0.15 21.52 -2.38
C PRO A 151 0.33 20.54 -1.29
N ALA A 152 -0.51 20.24 -0.32
CA ALA A 152 -0.19 19.31 0.78
C ALA A 152 0.17 17.91 0.27
N LEU A 153 -0.56 17.37 -0.71
CA LEU A 153 -0.27 16.06 -1.30
C LEU A 153 0.97 16.08 -2.19
N VAL A 154 1.22 17.19 -2.88
CA VAL A 154 2.41 17.37 -3.73
C VAL A 154 3.67 17.46 -2.86
N LEU A 155 3.62 18.19 -1.76
CA LEU A 155 4.70 18.27 -0.76
C LEU A 155 4.92 16.90 -0.08
N ALA A 156 3.86 16.23 0.34
CA ALA A 156 3.94 14.91 0.97
C ALA A 156 4.59 13.86 0.05
N ARG A 157 4.39 13.98 -1.26
CA ARG A 157 5.08 13.15 -2.24
C ARG A 157 6.57 13.45 -2.32
N GLY A 158 7.00 14.64 -1.92
CA GLY A 158 8.40 15.07 -1.86
C GLY A 158 8.84 15.94 -3.03
N HIS A 159 7.93 16.58 -3.73
CA HIS A 159 8.26 17.64 -4.69
C HIS A 159 8.61 18.93 -3.96
N ARG A 160 9.47 19.75 -4.57
CA ARG A 160 9.82 21.08 -4.07
C ARG A 160 8.92 22.10 -4.73
N ILE A 161 7.95 22.60 -3.99
CA ILE A 161 6.99 23.60 -4.46
C ILE A 161 6.86 24.79 -3.49
N GLU A 162 7.74 24.87 -2.49
CA GLU A 162 7.63 25.90 -1.44
C GLU A 162 7.72 27.32 -1.98
N GLN A 163 8.44 27.51 -3.09
CA GLN A 163 8.61 28.82 -3.73
C GLN A 163 7.63 29.09 -4.87
N ILE A 164 6.77 28.11 -5.18
CA ILE A 164 5.77 28.24 -6.24
C ILE A 164 4.54 28.93 -5.67
N GLU A 165 4.13 30.01 -6.30
CA GLU A 165 3.03 30.84 -5.78
C GLU A 165 1.69 30.12 -5.83
N GLU A 166 1.44 29.33 -6.86
CA GLU A 166 0.15 28.69 -7.06
C GLU A 166 0.26 27.26 -7.62
N VAL A 167 -0.54 26.35 -7.07
CA VAL A 167 -0.73 24.99 -7.56
C VAL A 167 -2.23 24.77 -7.76
N PRO A 168 -2.67 24.31 -8.95
CA PRO A 168 -1.92 23.85 -10.12
C PRO A 168 -1.18 25.00 -10.84
N LEU A 169 0.02 24.74 -11.37
CA LEU A 169 0.83 25.71 -12.11
C LEU A 169 0.45 25.66 -13.59
N VAL A 170 -0.11 26.77 -14.09
CA VAL A 170 -0.49 26.94 -15.51
C VAL A 170 0.41 27.97 -16.15
N VAL A 171 0.92 27.67 -17.34
CA VAL A 171 1.86 28.50 -18.10
C VAL A 171 1.28 28.82 -19.47
N SER A 172 1.62 29.99 -20.02
CA SER A 172 1.18 30.40 -21.36
C SER A 172 1.58 29.40 -22.44
N ASN A 173 0.86 29.41 -23.56
CA ASN A 173 1.09 28.47 -24.67
C ASN A 173 2.45 28.67 -25.38
N ASP A 174 3.15 29.79 -25.16
CA ASP A 174 4.44 30.07 -25.76
C ASP A 174 5.48 28.99 -25.47
N ILE A 175 5.36 28.33 -24.30
CA ILE A 175 6.25 27.24 -23.89
C ILE A 175 6.18 26.03 -24.87
N GLU A 176 5.06 25.84 -25.58
CA GLU A 176 4.91 24.73 -26.55
C GLU A 176 5.81 24.90 -27.78
N SER A 177 6.19 26.12 -28.13
CA SER A 177 7.07 26.46 -29.26
C SER A 177 8.56 26.26 -28.96
N TYR A 178 8.95 26.00 -27.72
CA TYR A 178 10.35 25.90 -27.34
C TYR A 178 10.98 24.60 -27.83
N THR A 179 12.18 24.75 -28.44
CA THR A 179 12.95 23.64 -28.99
C THR A 179 14.28 23.40 -28.25
N LYS A 180 14.80 24.42 -27.57
CA LYS A 180 16.11 24.34 -26.89
C LYS A 180 15.95 24.11 -25.38
N THR A 181 16.79 23.26 -24.83
CA THR A 181 16.81 22.97 -23.36
C THR A 181 17.15 24.18 -22.51
N LYS A 182 17.96 25.11 -23.04
CA LYS A 182 18.31 26.40 -22.37
C LYS A 182 17.03 27.22 -22.09
N GLN A 183 16.12 27.30 -23.07
CA GLN A 183 14.83 27.99 -22.91
C GLN A 183 13.97 27.32 -21.83
N ALA A 184 13.86 26.01 -21.86
CA ALA A 184 13.10 25.23 -20.86
C ALA A 184 13.63 25.45 -19.42
N ILE A 185 14.95 25.48 -19.26
CA ILE A 185 15.59 25.78 -17.96
C ILE A 185 15.31 27.22 -17.50
N ALA A 186 15.36 28.19 -18.41
CA ALA A 186 15.07 29.60 -18.10
C ALA A 186 13.64 29.76 -17.55
N VAL A 187 12.65 29.18 -18.24
CA VAL A 187 11.24 29.20 -17.78
C VAL A 187 11.07 28.52 -16.44
N LEU A 188 11.64 27.31 -16.25
CA LEU A 188 11.53 26.61 -14.97
C LEU A 188 12.14 27.40 -13.81
N LYS A 189 13.18 28.18 -14.06
CA LYS A 189 13.79 29.09 -13.06
C LYS A 189 12.88 30.29 -12.78
N ALA A 190 12.32 30.90 -13.82
CA ALA A 190 11.39 32.03 -13.68
C ALA A 190 10.12 31.61 -12.87
N LEU A 191 9.66 30.39 -13.05
CA LEU A 191 8.51 29.81 -12.34
C LEU A 191 8.87 29.20 -10.98
N ASN A 192 10.10 29.30 -10.51
CA ASN A 192 10.59 28.66 -9.28
C ASN A 192 10.41 27.11 -9.23
N ALA A 193 10.19 26.49 -10.39
CA ALA A 193 9.99 25.04 -10.53
C ALA A 193 11.29 24.26 -10.78
N TYR A 194 12.42 24.95 -10.97
CA TYR A 194 13.70 24.31 -11.29
C TYR A 194 14.32 23.58 -10.09
N GLU A 195 14.00 23.98 -8.87
CA GLU A 195 14.53 23.31 -7.67
C GLU A 195 14.14 21.83 -7.57
N ASP A 196 12.94 21.48 -8.04
CA ASP A 196 12.52 20.08 -8.07
C ASP A 196 13.39 19.27 -9.07
N VAL A 197 13.77 19.85 -10.20
CA VAL A 197 14.67 19.23 -11.18
C VAL A 197 16.08 19.03 -10.60
N VAL A 198 16.59 20.01 -9.85
CA VAL A 198 17.89 19.92 -9.16
C VAL A 198 17.85 18.79 -8.13
N LYS A 199 16.78 18.70 -7.33
CA LYS A 199 16.56 17.60 -6.37
C LYS A 199 16.60 16.23 -7.06
N VAL A 200 15.97 16.11 -8.22
CA VAL A 200 15.96 14.88 -9.00
C VAL A 200 17.35 14.54 -9.52
N SER A 201 18.07 15.51 -10.08
CA SER A 201 19.43 15.32 -10.56
C SER A 201 20.36 14.81 -9.45
N ASN A 202 20.31 15.42 -8.27
CA ASN A 202 21.12 15.05 -7.11
C ASN A 202 20.72 13.68 -6.51
N SER A 203 19.52 13.19 -6.83
CA SER A 203 19.03 11.89 -6.35
C SER A 203 19.54 10.70 -7.16
N ARG A 204 20.26 10.92 -8.26
CA ARG A 204 20.75 9.85 -9.13
C ARG A 204 21.86 9.07 -8.44
N LYS A 205 21.62 7.80 -8.20
CA LYS A 205 22.59 6.88 -7.58
C LYS A 205 22.57 5.52 -8.23
N ILE A 206 23.65 4.76 -8.04
CA ILE A 206 23.72 3.36 -8.49
C ILE A 206 22.72 2.56 -7.69
N ARG A 207 21.94 1.73 -8.39
CA ARG A 207 20.94 0.85 -7.78
C ARG A 207 21.62 -0.23 -6.97
N ALA A 208 21.17 -0.48 -5.77
CA ALA A 208 21.55 -1.62 -4.97
C ALA A 208 20.98 -2.94 -5.58
N GLY A 209 21.70 -4.02 -5.42
CA GLY A 209 21.29 -5.34 -5.90
C GLY A 209 21.59 -5.62 -7.39
N VAL A 210 21.13 -6.76 -7.87
CA VAL A 210 21.44 -7.32 -9.20
C VAL A 210 20.77 -6.56 -10.34
N GLY A 211 19.76 -5.73 -10.07
CA GLY A 211 19.08 -4.91 -11.08
C GLY A 211 19.99 -4.00 -11.88
N LYS A 212 21.15 -3.57 -11.31
CA LYS A 212 22.16 -2.77 -12.02
C LYS A 212 22.80 -3.50 -13.20
N LEU A 213 22.90 -4.81 -13.12
CA LEU A 213 23.41 -5.70 -14.19
C LEU A 213 22.35 -5.99 -15.26
N ARG A 214 21.07 -5.68 -15.00
CA ARG A 214 19.93 -5.94 -15.87
C ARG A 214 19.38 -4.65 -16.50
N ASN A 215 20.25 -3.78 -17.00
CA ASN A 215 19.92 -2.50 -17.64
C ASN A 215 19.15 -1.51 -16.75
N ARG A 216 19.17 -1.67 -15.41
CA ARG A 216 18.57 -0.77 -14.43
C ARG A 216 19.63 -0.21 -13.49
N ARG A 217 20.75 0.23 -14.04
CA ARG A 217 21.94 0.63 -13.28
C ARG A 217 21.68 1.77 -12.30
N HIS A 218 20.91 2.77 -12.69
CA HIS A 218 20.65 3.93 -11.88
C HIS A 218 19.24 3.92 -11.28
N SER A 219 19.11 4.45 -10.10
CA SER A 219 17.84 4.85 -9.51
C SER A 219 17.83 6.37 -9.32
N GLN A 220 16.66 6.98 -9.56
CA GLN A 220 16.50 8.42 -9.55
C GLN A 220 15.06 8.75 -9.18
N ARG A 221 14.82 9.89 -8.56
CA ARG A 221 13.47 10.38 -8.25
C ARG A 221 12.74 10.83 -9.53
N ARG A 222 11.43 10.99 -9.44
CA ARG A 222 10.61 11.62 -10.48
C ARG A 222 10.47 13.09 -10.19
N GLY A 223 10.57 13.91 -11.23
CA GLY A 223 10.40 15.35 -11.20
C GLY A 223 9.02 15.79 -11.69
N PRO A 224 8.88 17.05 -12.11
CA PRO A 224 7.63 17.57 -12.62
C PRO A 224 7.16 16.83 -13.87
N LEU A 225 5.83 16.79 -14.05
CA LEU A 225 5.18 16.32 -15.26
C LEU A 225 4.68 17.54 -16.05
N VAL A 226 5.13 17.70 -17.27
CA VAL A 226 4.66 18.79 -18.16
C VAL A 226 3.54 18.22 -19.04
N ILE A 227 2.38 18.84 -18.98
CA ILE A 227 1.22 18.44 -19.79
C ILE A 227 0.96 19.54 -20.82
N TYR A 228 1.00 19.15 -22.07
CA TYR A 228 0.88 20.04 -23.24
C TYR A 228 -0.25 19.56 -24.16
N ASN A 229 -0.73 20.47 -24.98
CA ASN A 229 -1.74 20.17 -26.01
C ASN A 229 -1.09 19.82 -27.34
N GLU A 230 -0.21 20.68 -27.86
CA GLU A 230 0.44 20.50 -29.15
C GLU A 230 1.96 20.43 -29.00
N ASP A 231 2.60 19.54 -29.78
CA ASP A 231 4.05 19.39 -29.77
C ASP A 231 4.67 20.23 -30.90
N ASN A 232 4.85 21.52 -30.66
CA ASN A 232 5.55 22.42 -31.55
C ASN A 232 7.06 22.48 -31.27
N GLY A 233 7.59 21.51 -30.47
CA GLY A 233 9.00 21.41 -30.09
C GLY A 233 9.24 21.19 -28.61
N ILE A 234 8.22 21.33 -27.75
CA ILE A 234 8.31 21.23 -26.29
C ILE A 234 8.94 19.91 -25.84
N VAL A 235 8.63 18.82 -26.53
CA VAL A 235 9.20 17.50 -26.19
C VAL A 235 10.71 17.51 -26.34
N LYS A 236 11.26 18.15 -27.36
CA LYS A 236 12.73 18.29 -27.58
C LYS A 236 13.36 19.12 -26.49
N ALA A 237 12.72 20.22 -26.09
CA ALA A 237 13.23 21.13 -25.07
C ALA A 237 13.32 20.50 -23.68
N PHE A 238 12.33 19.70 -23.27
CA PHE A 238 12.24 19.19 -21.89
C PHE A 238 12.73 17.75 -21.69
N ARG A 239 12.76 16.91 -22.73
CA ARG A 239 13.06 15.47 -22.58
C ARG A 239 14.44 15.16 -21.98
N ASN A 240 15.42 16.07 -22.15
CA ASN A 240 16.77 15.86 -21.60
C ASN A 240 16.91 16.28 -20.13
N LEU A 241 15.90 16.93 -19.55
CA LEU A 241 15.93 17.34 -18.16
C LEU A 241 15.71 16.15 -17.23
N PRO A 242 16.55 15.96 -16.18
CA PRO A 242 16.45 14.80 -15.30
C PRO A 242 15.11 14.73 -14.61
N GLY A 243 14.41 13.58 -14.80
CA GLY A 243 13.15 13.27 -14.15
C GLY A 243 11.93 14.05 -14.61
N VAL A 244 12.07 14.99 -15.52
CA VAL A 244 10.95 15.66 -16.19
C VAL A 244 10.34 14.68 -17.18
N GLU A 245 9.02 14.53 -17.12
CA GLU A 245 8.26 13.76 -18.07
C GLU A 245 7.27 14.66 -18.80
N LEU A 246 6.99 14.33 -20.04
CA LEU A 246 6.03 15.07 -20.87
C LEU A 246 4.90 14.13 -21.28
N VAL A 247 3.71 14.68 -21.35
CA VAL A 247 2.53 13.95 -21.83
C VAL A 247 1.55 14.90 -22.51
N ASN A 248 1.00 14.46 -23.63
CA ASN A 248 -0.11 15.15 -24.27
C ASN A 248 -1.39 14.97 -23.44
N VAL A 249 -2.19 16.02 -23.32
CA VAL A 249 -3.42 16.03 -22.52
C VAL A 249 -4.41 14.92 -22.93
N ASN A 250 -4.44 14.55 -24.19
CA ASN A 250 -5.30 13.47 -24.72
C ASN A 250 -4.80 12.06 -24.33
N ARG A 251 -3.53 11.93 -23.89
CA ARG A 251 -2.88 10.65 -23.56
C ARG A 251 -2.50 10.55 -22.09
N LEU A 252 -3.25 11.19 -21.21
CA LEU A 252 -3.00 11.13 -19.76
C LEU A 252 -2.98 9.69 -19.25
N ASN A 253 -1.92 9.35 -18.53
CA ASN A 253 -1.66 8.02 -18.02
C ASN A 253 -1.52 8.04 -16.49
N LEU A 254 -2.26 7.15 -15.83
CA LEU A 254 -2.19 7.00 -14.38
C LEU A 254 -0.77 6.65 -13.89
N LEU A 255 0.00 5.89 -14.67
CA LEU A 255 1.37 5.52 -14.31
C LEU A 255 2.33 6.74 -14.23
N GLN A 256 2.01 7.82 -14.96
CA GLN A 256 2.76 9.08 -14.91
C GLN A 256 2.18 10.04 -13.87
N LEU A 257 0.86 10.14 -13.74
CA LEU A 257 0.19 11.01 -12.76
C LEU A 257 0.40 10.54 -11.31
N ALA A 258 0.44 9.22 -11.08
CA ALA A 258 0.65 8.63 -9.77
C ALA A 258 1.76 7.56 -9.82
N PRO A 259 3.03 7.94 -10.01
CA PRO A 259 4.12 6.97 -10.09
C PRO A 259 4.24 6.16 -8.79
N GLY A 260 4.32 4.85 -8.93
CA GLY A 260 4.31 3.93 -7.79
C GLY A 260 2.97 3.76 -7.08
N GLY A 261 1.88 4.32 -7.63
CA GLY A 261 0.55 4.32 -7.01
C GLY A 261 0.36 5.42 -5.96
N HIS A 262 1.29 6.34 -5.86
CA HIS A 262 1.23 7.46 -4.92
C HIS A 262 0.74 8.74 -5.60
N LEU A 263 -0.23 9.38 -4.97
CA LEU A 263 -0.85 10.63 -5.42
C LEU A 263 0.04 11.85 -5.21
N GLY A 264 -0.31 12.96 -5.87
CA GLY A 264 0.30 14.26 -5.61
C GLY A 264 1.54 14.54 -6.45
N ARG A 265 1.58 14.14 -7.72
CA ARG A 265 2.67 14.53 -8.60
C ARG A 265 2.60 16.02 -8.92
N PHE A 266 3.73 16.70 -8.89
CA PHE A 266 3.82 18.07 -9.36
C PHE A 266 3.63 18.13 -10.88
N VAL A 267 2.66 18.94 -11.33
CA VAL A 267 2.28 19.06 -12.74
C VAL A 267 2.38 20.52 -13.17
N ILE A 268 2.96 20.74 -14.34
CA ILE A 268 2.99 22.01 -15.04
C ILE A 268 2.09 21.89 -16.27
N TRP A 269 1.12 22.76 -16.38
CA TRP A 269 0.13 22.77 -17.46
C TRP A 269 0.43 23.87 -18.47
N THR A 270 0.25 23.60 -19.76
CA THR A 270 0.07 24.66 -20.73
C THR A 270 -1.39 25.14 -20.68
N GLU A 271 -1.63 26.37 -20.96
CA GLU A 271 -2.96 26.98 -20.94
C GLU A 271 -3.96 26.21 -21.81
N SER A 272 -3.57 25.91 -23.05
CA SER A 272 -4.39 25.13 -24.00
C SER A 272 -4.74 23.73 -23.48
N ALA A 273 -3.78 23.05 -22.84
CA ALA A 273 -4.03 21.72 -22.24
C ALA A 273 -4.98 21.81 -21.03
N PHE A 274 -4.88 22.88 -20.23
CA PHE A 274 -5.72 23.10 -19.07
C PHE A 274 -7.17 23.35 -19.46
N GLN A 275 -7.42 24.17 -20.48
CA GLN A 275 -8.75 24.45 -21.02
C GLN A 275 -9.44 23.22 -21.63
N GLN A 276 -8.67 22.25 -22.13
CA GLN A 276 -9.23 21.02 -22.69
C GLN A 276 -9.74 20.02 -21.66
N LEU A 277 -9.43 20.19 -20.36
CA LEU A 277 -9.79 19.20 -19.34
C LEU A 277 -11.29 18.99 -19.19
N ASP A 278 -12.10 20.04 -19.26
CA ASP A 278 -13.56 19.93 -19.15
C ASP A 278 -14.17 19.20 -20.33
N LYS A 279 -13.64 19.37 -21.55
CA LYS A 279 -14.05 18.59 -22.72
C LYS A 279 -13.70 17.11 -22.56
N LEU A 280 -12.52 16.81 -22.00
CA LEU A 280 -12.01 15.45 -21.82
C LEU A 280 -12.70 14.68 -20.70
N PHE A 281 -12.98 15.33 -19.56
CA PHE A 281 -13.51 14.66 -18.37
C PHE A 281 -14.99 15.01 -18.11
N GLY A 282 -15.47 16.09 -18.68
CA GLY A 282 -16.77 16.65 -18.39
C GLY A 282 -16.80 17.38 -17.03
N THR A 283 -17.97 17.84 -16.69
CA THR A 283 -18.29 18.42 -15.39
C THR A 283 -19.24 17.49 -14.61
N TYR A 284 -19.72 17.92 -13.47
CA TYR A 284 -20.74 17.17 -12.73
C TYR A 284 -22.10 17.14 -13.44
N ASP A 285 -22.41 18.20 -14.17
CA ASP A 285 -23.69 18.37 -14.86
C ASP A 285 -23.62 17.86 -16.31
N VAL A 286 -22.50 18.14 -16.98
CA VAL A 286 -22.30 17.81 -18.41
C VAL A 286 -21.35 16.62 -18.55
N ALA A 287 -21.75 15.65 -19.34
CA ALA A 287 -20.91 14.48 -19.64
C ALA A 287 -19.71 14.87 -20.53
N SER A 288 -18.63 14.09 -20.44
CA SER A 288 -17.46 14.26 -21.31
C SER A 288 -17.82 14.12 -22.79
N GLU A 289 -17.32 15.02 -23.63
CA GLU A 289 -17.46 14.95 -25.08
C GLU A 289 -16.68 13.78 -25.70
N VAL A 290 -15.48 13.52 -25.16
CA VAL A 290 -14.54 12.51 -25.71
C VAL A 290 -14.77 11.14 -25.11
N LYS A 291 -15.08 11.05 -23.82
CA LYS A 291 -15.28 9.78 -23.11
C LYS A 291 -16.75 9.42 -23.04
N LYS A 292 -17.28 8.74 -24.03
CA LYS A 292 -18.70 8.33 -24.09
C LYS A 292 -19.15 7.72 -22.76
N GLY A 293 -20.29 8.23 -22.24
CA GLY A 293 -20.93 7.75 -21.01
C GLY A 293 -20.15 8.01 -19.73
N PHE A 294 -19.19 8.94 -19.72
CA PHE A 294 -18.43 9.32 -18.54
C PHE A 294 -18.87 10.68 -18.00
N ARG A 295 -19.18 10.71 -16.72
CA ARG A 295 -19.35 11.93 -15.91
C ARG A 295 -18.32 11.87 -14.77
N LEU A 296 -17.99 13.02 -14.21
CA LEU A 296 -17.09 13.06 -13.06
C LEU A 296 -17.70 12.30 -11.88
N PRO A 297 -16.88 11.52 -11.15
CA PRO A 297 -17.33 10.82 -9.97
C PRO A 297 -17.70 11.82 -8.85
N VAL A 298 -18.77 11.53 -8.15
CA VAL A 298 -19.25 12.32 -7.01
C VAL A 298 -18.84 11.62 -5.72
N ALA A 299 -18.42 12.39 -4.73
CA ALA A 299 -18.14 11.86 -3.40
C ALA A 299 -19.44 11.40 -2.72
N LYS A 300 -19.40 10.26 -2.04
CA LYS A 300 -20.55 9.77 -1.27
C LYS A 300 -20.78 10.59 0.02
N ILE A 301 -19.72 11.20 0.54
CA ILE A 301 -19.75 12.03 1.73
C ILE A 301 -19.29 13.42 1.30
N ALA A 302 -20.12 14.44 1.56
CA ALA A 302 -19.82 15.82 1.17
C ALA A 302 -18.61 16.37 1.93
N ASN A 303 -18.51 16.09 3.22
CA ASN A 303 -17.37 16.49 4.05
C ASN A 303 -16.58 15.25 4.48
N PRO A 304 -15.34 15.02 3.94
CA PRO A 304 -14.51 13.88 4.32
C PRO A 304 -13.82 14.03 5.68
N ASP A 305 -13.88 15.22 6.30
CA ASP A 305 -13.32 15.48 7.62
C ASP A 305 -14.25 14.93 8.71
N VAL A 306 -14.11 13.65 9.00
CA VAL A 306 -14.90 12.95 10.02
C VAL A 306 -14.67 13.56 11.41
N THR A 307 -13.46 14.02 11.69
CA THR A 307 -13.12 14.65 12.97
C THR A 307 -13.94 15.93 13.18
N ARG A 308 -14.05 16.76 12.16
CA ARG A 308 -14.87 17.97 12.19
C ARG A 308 -16.37 17.65 12.38
N ILE A 309 -16.86 16.61 11.71
CA ILE A 309 -18.24 16.16 11.85
C ILE A 309 -18.50 15.68 13.30
N ILE A 310 -17.62 14.84 13.84
CA ILE A 310 -17.74 14.34 15.21
C ILE A 310 -17.70 15.47 16.23
N ASN A 311 -16.84 16.47 16.04
CA ASN A 311 -16.67 17.60 16.95
C ASN A 311 -17.67 18.74 16.69
N SER A 312 -18.61 18.58 15.78
CA SER A 312 -19.67 19.58 15.55
C SER A 312 -20.63 19.64 16.75
N ASP A 313 -21.13 20.83 17.04
CA ASP A 313 -22.04 21.07 18.16
C ASP A 313 -23.32 20.24 18.09
N GLU A 314 -23.81 19.98 16.87
CA GLU A 314 -24.98 19.13 16.61
C GLU A 314 -24.80 17.70 17.13
N ILE A 315 -23.60 17.12 16.95
CA ILE A 315 -23.30 15.77 17.40
C ILE A 315 -22.90 15.76 18.87
N GLN A 316 -22.09 16.73 19.30
CA GLN A 316 -21.61 16.80 20.68
C GLN A 316 -22.76 17.06 21.69
N SER A 317 -23.77 17.82 21.30
CA SER A 317 -24.96 18.02 22.12
C SER A 317 -25.83 16.78 22.30
N ALA A 318 -25.80 15.86 21.31
CA ALA A 318 -26.57 14.60 21.36
C ALA A 318 -25.83 13.46 22.05
N LEU A 319 -24.52 13.58 22.26
CA LEU A 319 -23.71 12.54 22.89
C LEU A 319 -23.86 12.57 24.41
N LYS A 320 -23.88 11.39 25.02
CA LYS A 320 -23.79 11.28 26.48
C LYS A 320 -22.41 11.75 26.95
N GLU A 321 -22.40 12.43 28.08
CA GLU A 321 -21.16 12.81 28.74
C GLU A 321 -20.25 11.60 29.01
N ALA A 322 -18.95 11.83 28.92
CA ALA A 322 -17.99 10.81 29.24
C ALA A 322 -18.17 10.36 30.69
N GLY A 323 -18.36 9.07 30.88
CA GLY A 323 -18.45 8.51 32.22
C GLY A 323 -17.18 8.76 33.05
N PRO A 324 -17.24 8.53 34.35
CA PRO A 324 -16.08 8.76 35.23
C PRO A 324 -14.87 7.95 34.74
N LYS A 325 -13.71 8.60 34.73
CA LYS A 325 -12.46 7.99 34.29
C LYS A 325 -12.17 6.74 35.10
N GLN A 326 -12.10 5.60 34.45
CA GLN A 326 -11.72 4.37 35.12
C GLN A 326 -10.28 4.47 35.64
N THR A 327 -10.14 4.53 36.96
CA THR A 327 -8.82 4.59 37.64
C THR A 327 -8.16 3.23 37.76
N LYS A 328 -8.96 2.16 37.70
CA LYS A 328 -8.47 0.79 37.78
C LYS A 328 -8.98 -0.04 36.58
N ARG A 329 -8.13 -0.86 36.04
CA ARG A 329 -8.54 -1.81 34.99
C ARG A 329 -9.58 -2.77 35.58
N PRO A 330 -10.71 -3.03 34.89
CA PRO A 330 -11.73 -3.97 35.37
C PRO A 330 -11.22 -5.41 35.41
N PHE A 331 -10.21 -5.71 34.62
CA PHE A 331 -9.54 -7.01 34.59
C PHE A 331 -8.04 -6.86 34.80
N THR A 332 -7.51 -7.52 35.82
CA THR A 332 -6.09 -7.72 36.03
C THR A 332 -5.68 -9.12 35.62
N GLN A 333 -4.58 -9.25 34.93
CA GLN A 333 -4.06 -10.55 34.54
C GLN A 333 -3.92 -11.45 35.78
N LYS A 334 -4.58 -12.60 35.76
CA LYS A 334 -4.58 -13.55 36.85
C LYS A 334 -3.19 -14.15 37.03
N LYS A 335 -2.54 -13.89 38.16
CA LYS A 335 -1.24 -14.46 38.48
C LYS A 335 -1.40 -15.91 38.89
N ASN A 336 -0.49 -16.79 38.44
CA ASN A 336 -0.51 -18.20 38.76
C ASN A 336 -0.17 -18.43 40.25
N PRO A 337 -1.08 -19.00 41.07
CA PRO A 337 -0.85 -19.27 42.47
C PRO A 337 0.32 -20.24 42.75
N LEU A 338 0.62 -21.13 41.84
CA LEU A 338 1.72 -22.09 41.93
C LEU A 338 3.10 -21.43 41.80
N ARG A 339 3.16 -20.28 41.12
CA ARG A 339 4.42 -19.50 40.99
C ARG A 339 4.48 -18.28 41.90
N ASN A 340 3.35 -17.68 42.20
CA ASN A 340 3.26 -16.48 43.02
C ASN A 340 2.69 -16.81 44.43
N ARG A 341 3.57 -16.94 45.40
CA ARG A 341 3.21 -17.27 46.80
C ARG A 341 2.22 -16.29 47.43
N GLY A 342 2.34 -14.99 47.09
CA GLY A 342 1.41 -13.98 47.61
C GLY A 342 -0.03 -14.19 47.14
N VAL A 343 -0.23 -14.69 45.90
CA VAL A 343 -1.55 -15.06 45.40
C VAL A 343 -2.04 -16.37 46.02
N LEU A 344 -1.13 -17.35 46.23
CA LEU A 344 -1.43 -18.60 46.87
C LEU A 344 -1.95 -18.34 48.32
N PHE A 345 -1.29 -17.49 49.08
CA PHE A 345 -1.67 -17.19 50.49
C PHE A 345 -2.98 -16.39 50.56
N ARG A 346 -3.36 -15.63 49.53
CA ARG A 346 -4.65 -14.95 49.45
C ARG A 346 -5.78 -15.93 49.16
N LEU A 347 -5.52 -16.92 48.30
CA LEU A 347 -6.50 -17.96 47.96
C LEU A 347 -6.63 -19.04 49.05
N ASN A 348 -5.52 -19.40 49.65
CA ASN A 348 -5.47 -20.40 50.73
C ASN A 348 -4.54 -19.86 51.86
N PRO A 349 -5.10 -19.17 52.87
CA PRO A 349 -4.29 -18.64 53.96
C PRO A 349 -3.57 -19.74 54.76
N TYR A 350 -4.12 -20.97 54.84
CA TYR A 350 -3.49 -22.10 55.51
C TYR A 350 -2.16 -22.53 54.86
N ALA A 351 -1.99 -22.29 53.55
CA ALA A 351 -0.76 -22.64 52.85
C ALA A 351 0.48 -21.95 53.46
N GLN A 352 0.32 -20.79 54.07
CA GLN A 352 1.41 -20.11 54.77
C GLN A 352 1.85 -20.87 56.01
N ALA A 353 0.90 -21.38 56.78
CA ALA A 353 1.17 -22.17 57.97
C ALA A 353 1.78 -23.54 57.62
N SER A 354 1.25 -24.19 56.59
CA SER A 354 1.78 -25.46 56.07
C SER A 354 3.25 -25.34 55.63
N ILE A 355 3.56 -24.39 54.81
CA ILE A 355 4.94 -24.15 54.32
C ILE A 355 5.89 -23.84 55.51
N ARG A 356 5.45 -23.04 56.48
CA ARG A 356 6.23 -22.78 57.68
C ARG A 356 6.50 -24.03 58.50
N ASN A 357 5.51 -24.89 58.67
CA ASN A 357 5.65 -26.15 59.38
C ASN A 357 6.60 -27.09 58.63
N GLU A 358 6.45 -27.22 57.30
CA GLU A 358 7.36 -28.03 56.49
C GLU A 358 8.81 -27.58 56.63
N LEU A 359 9.05 -26.26 56.52
CA LEU A 359 10.40 -25.70 56.72
C LEU A 359 10.94 -25.96 58.12
N ARG A 360 10.09 -25.82 59.15
CA ARG A 360 10.46 -26.12 60.55
C ARG A 360 10.79 -27.61 60.74
N GLU A 361 9.99 -28.49 60.20
CA GLU A 361 10.27 -29.92 60.24
C GLU A 361 11.54 -30.28 59.47
N GLN A 362 11.74 -29.67 58.30
CA GLN A 362 12.98 -29.88 57.52
C GLN A 362 14.22 -29.45 58.32
N ALA A 363 14.16 -28.29 58.97
CA ALA A 363 15.24 -27.81 59.84
C ALA A 363 15.46 -28.72 61.04
N GLN A 364 14.40 -29.23 61.65
CA GLN A 364 14.49 -30.20 62.78
C GLN A 364 15.04 -31.54 62.32
N ARG A 365 14.72 -31.99 61.11
CA ARG A 365 15.29 -33.21 60.49
C ARG A 365 16.80 -33.03 60.25
N GLN A 366 17.19 -31.88 59.69
CA GLN A 366 18.62 -31.57 59.49
C GLN A 366 19.41 -31.47 60.80
N ALA A 367 18.79 -30.95 61.86
CA ALA A 367 19.40 -30.84 63.16
C ALA A 367 19.34 -32.20 63.96
N GLY A 368 18.88 -33.27 63.39
CA GLY A 368 18.77 -34.58 64.04
C GLY A 368 17.73 -34.67 65.17
N LYS A 369 16.90 -33.61 65.34
CA LYS A 369 15.94 -33.51 66.45
C LYS A 369 14.60 -34.25 66.18
N LEU A 370 14.29 -34.60 64.93
CA LEU A 370 13.14 -35.36 64.53
C LEU A 370 13.55 -36.80 64.27
N LYS A 371 13.12 -37.73 65.12
CA LYS A 371 13.19 -39.16 64.79
C LYS A 371 12.29 -39.46 63.59
N LYS A 372 12.78 -40.29 62.64
CA LYS A 372 11.94 -40.79 61.56
C LYS A 372 10.73 -41.45 62.20
N ASP A 373 9.54 -40.93 61.90
CA ASP A 373 8.30 -41.60 62.34
C ASP A 373 8.33 -43.05 61.83
N LYS A 374 8.21 -43.99 62.78
CA LYS A 374 7.92 -45.33 62.41
C LYS A 374 6.61 -45.30 61.62
N ARG A 375 6.58 -45.94 60.45
CA ARG A 375 5.34 -46.05 59.65
C ARG A 375 4.20 -46.32 60.62
N ALA A 376 3.14 -45.50 60.52
CA ALA A 376 1.91 -45.75 61.21
C ALA A 376 1.51 -47.23 60.99
N PRO A 377 1.12 -47.95 62.03
CA PRO A 377 0.70 -49.34 61.88
C PRO A 377 -0.28 -49.39 60.72
N ARG A 378 -0.05 -50.36 59.84
CA ARG A 378 -0.93 -50.59 58.66
C ARG A 378 -2.32 -50.83 59.25
N ILE A 379 -3.22 -49.89 59.03
CA ILE A 379 -4.63 -50.09 59.40
C ILE A 379 -5.08 -51.32 58.61
N GLU A 380 -5.36 -52.36 59.30
CA GLU A 380 -5.99 -53.54 58.66
C GLU A 380 -7.28 -53.08 58.01
N LYS A 381 -7.35 -53.32 56.75
CA LYS A 381 -8.48 -52.89 55.94
C LYS A 381 -9.68 -53.66 56.47
N ASP A 382 -10.61 -52.98 57.12
CA ASP A 382 -11.83 -53.54 57.55
C ASP A 382 -12.58 -54.02 56.31
N ALA A 383 -12.68 -55.36 56.16
CA ALA A 383 -13.29 -55.97 55.00
C ALA A 383 -14.78 -55.53 54.86
N SER A 384 -15.42 -55.19 55.94
CA SER A 384 -16.78 -54.68 55.98
C SER A 384 -16.95 -53.31 55.28
N PHE A 385 -15.94 -52.47 55.26
CA PHE A 385 -16.02 -51.17 54.54
C PHE A 385 -15.97 -51.30 53.02
N TYR A 386 -15.26 -52.32 52.52
CA TYR A 386 -15.21 -52.57 51.06
C TYR A 386 -16.46 -53.32 50.56
N GLU A 387 -17.08 -54.13 51.38
CA GLU A 387 -18.38 -54.82 51.06
C GLU A 387 -19.52 -53.79 50.96
N LEU A 388 -19.50 -52.73 51.78
CA LEU A 388 -20.47 -51.63 51.71
C LEU A 388 -20.27 -50.68 50.54
N LEU A 389 -19.06 -50.62 49.94
CA LEU A 389 -18.78 -49.79 48.81
C LEU A 389 -19.13 -50.44 47.49
N PHE A 390 -19.31 -51.75 47.43
CA PHE A 390 -19.58 -52.49 46.21
C PHE A 390 -20.89 -53.26 46.25
N ALA A 391 -21.71 -53.06 47.29
CA ALA A 391 -23.12 -53.49 47.35
C ALA A 391 -24.01 -52.33 46.85
#